data_84b5f143507713cfcd8ef49de2da8e63
#
_entry.id   84b5f143507713cfcd8ef49de2da8e63
#
_cell.length_a   1.000
_cell.length_b   1.000
_cell.length_c   1.000
_cell.angle_alpha   90.00
_cell.angle_beta   90.00
_cell.angle_gamma   90.00
#
_symmetry.space_group_name_H-M   'P 1'
#
loop_
_entity.id
_entity.type
_entity.pdbx_description
1 polymer ?
#
loop_
_entity_poly.entity_id
_entity_poly.type
_entity_poly.pdbx_seq_one_letter_code
_entity_poly.pdbx_strand_id
1 'polypeptide(L)'
;MRWDFARAALLSVLVSLPVSLALVAVPLATTAEASANDMLLLTNQYRSAIGSPTVPADPRLTQAAQNHANYNSANGILGHYETAGNPYYTGYSPRDRLIAQGWTTSFVSEVATGGSELGGVRQLWDAPYHRLGMMHPNATSIGWGHSELNGRQNNVGDIVYNFGIRPVEFVRSPAHMQTNIPTSWSGQESPSPVPAGSSGPYGYPIMVVYSAGQNVQFRAAEIVAPNGTRLPFYLAPQQFEYDYQVIIPQRPLSTNTTYHVRFDITVAGRWLTNEWDFSTGSTVSGGGPTSSVPDNGLHSAWVSQTPVPALQPASTSQATLLFRNTGTKTWTKGVAGSQVALGVNGDSASFSTLGMNVGWPSANRVAVQNEASVGPGAVASFTFALKAPLGAGTVRIPLRPVIDGVAWLEDQGVFLPVTTVVDYHSRWVSESAFPTLQVGQISGPLSIVFRNAGSQAWVRGTLGQEARLAVNQDNAQWAGLGVNWLSANRVAPQSEATVTPGGVGTFTFQVRAPTTPGLYAIHLRPVIDAVTWMEDEGVFLYVNVTN
;
A
#
# COMPACT_ATOMS: atom_id res chain seq x y z
N MET A 1 63.09 66.42 48.07
CA MET A 1 62.97 65.75 49.41
C MET A 1 61.50 65.45 49.68
N ARG A 2 61.16 64.19 49.94
CA ARG A 2 59.92 63.58 50.35
C ARG A 2 58.94 63.21 49.21
N TRP A 3 58.74 61.97 49.19
CA TRP A 3 57.74 61.15 48.45
C TRP A 3 56.39 61.15 49.17
N ASP A 4 55.35 61.18 48.45
CA ASP A 4 54.08 60.73 48.94
C ASP A 4 53.31 60.01 47.81
N PHE A 5 52.91 58.75 48.09
CA PHE A 5 52.19 57.86 47.29
C PHE A 5 50.67 58.21 47.35
N ALA A 6 50.07 58.49 46.26
CA ALA A 6 48.61 58.53 46.14
C ALA A 6 48.11 57.25 45.43
N ARG A 7 47.33 56.46 46.11
CA ARG A 7 46.66 55.28 45.61
C ARG A 7 45.54 55.65 44.63
N ALA A 8 45.62 55.15 43.42
CA ALA A 8 44.51 55.20 42.46
C ALA A 8 43.55 54.06 42.75
N ALA A 9 42.32 54.35 43.11
CA ALA A 9 41.23 53.40 43.21
C ALA A 9 40.64 53.16 41.79
N LEU A 10 40.76 51.94 41.29
CA LEU A 10 40.06 51.52 40.08
C LEU A 10 38.59 51.28 40.44
N LEU A 11 37.72 52.10 39.91
CA LEU A 11 36.28 51.88 39.89
C LEU A 11 35.98 50.91 38.71
N SER A 12 35.71 49.65 38.99
CA SER A 12 35.18 48.69 37.99
C SER A 12 33.69 48.95 37.82
N VAL A 13 33.31 49.57 36.71
CA VAL A 13 31.93 49.68 36.28
C VAL A 13 31.53 48.31 35.67
N LEU A 14 30.73 47.54 36.40
CA LEU A 14 30.01 46.36 35.89
C LEU A 14 28.86 46.85 35.02
N VAL A 15 29.07 46.83 33.72
CA VAL A 15 27.97 46.94 32.72
C VAL A 15 27.23 45.61 32.67
N SER A 16 26.12 45.50 33.38
CA SER A 16 25.18 44.39 33.21
C SER A 16 24.40 44.56 31.91
N LEU A 17 24.81 43.82 30.86
CA LEU A 17 23.99 43.61 29.66
C LEU A 17 22.84 42.70 30.05
N PRO A 18 21.56 43.09 29.81
CA PRO A 18 20.48 42.12 29.92
C PRO A 18 20.61 41.11 28.81
N VAL A 19 20.96 39.88 29.15
CA VAL A 19 20.78 38.72 28.25
C VAL A 19 19.27 38.50 28.17
N SER A 20 18.65 39.06 27.16
CA SER A 20 17.30 38.67 26.75
C SER A 20 17.38 37.24 26.25
N LEU A 21 17.07 36.27 27.14
CA LEU A 21 16.73 34.91 26.71
C LEU A 21 15.45 35.05 25.89
N ALA A 22 15.58 35.15 24.57
CA ALA A 22 14.46 34.86 23.70
C ALA A 22 14.13 33.38 23.93
N LEU A 23 13.10 33.12 24.75
CA LEU A 23 12.41 31.85 24.72
C LEU A 23 11.91 31.69 23.28
N VAL A 24 12.67 30.97 22.45
CA VAL A 24 12.12 30.38 21.25
C VAL A 24 11.05 29.42 21.80
N ALA A 25 9.80 29.85 21.76
CA ALA A 25 8.69 28.95 21.92
C ALA A 25 8.83 27.94 20.78
N VAL A 26 9.49 26.79 21.07
CA VAL A 26 9.31 25.59 20.28
C VAL A 26 7.80 25.38 20.33
N PRO A 27 7.09 25.45 19.19
CA PRO A 27 5.69 25.07 19.22
C PRO A 27 5.69 23.65 19.79
N LEU A 28 5.07 23.47 20.94
CA LEU A 28 4.69 22.16 21.41
C LEU A 28 3.98 21.52 20.22
N ALA A 29 4.62 20.50 19.61
CA ALA A 29 3.96 19.64 18.64
C ALA A 29 2.66 19.26 19.32
N THR A 30 1.58 19.78 18.75
CA THR A 30 0.30 19.84 19.44
C THR A 30 -0.11 18.41 19.75
N THR A 31 -0.65 18.19 20.94
CA THR A 31 -1.28 16.94 21.37
C THR A 31 -2.20 16.35 20.28
N ALA A 32 -2.73 17.18 19.38
CA ALA A 32 -3.54 16.80 18.22
C ALA A 32 -2.80 15.99 17.14
N GLU A 33 -1.50 16.26 16.87
CA GLU A 33 -0.75 15.49 15.87
C GLU A 33 -0.39 14.08 16.36
N ALA A 34 -0.03 13.94 17.62
CA ALA A 34 0.20 12.64 18.24
C ALA A 34 -1.09 11.81 18.23
N SER A 35 -2.22 12.42 18.56
CA SER A 35 -3.54 11.81 18.57
C SER A 35 -4.00 11.36 17.16
N ALA A 36 -3.81 12.18 16.13
CA ALA A 36 -4.14 11.83 14.75
C ALA A 36 -3.35 10.60 14.27
N ASN A 37 -2.08 10.52 14.64
CA ASN A 37 -1.22 9.37 14.33
C ASN A 37 -1.69 8.10 15.05
N ASP A 38 -2.11 8.20 16.32
CA ASP A 38 -2.62 7.05 17.08
C ASP A 38 -3.96 6.55 16.50
N MET A 39 -4.84 7.46 16.06
CA MET A 39 -6.10 7.13 15.39
C MET A 39 -5.84 6.43 14.04
N LEU A 40 -4.88 6.92 13.25
CA LEU A 40 -4.47 6.27 11.99
C LEU A 40 -3.85 4.90 12.25
N LEU A 41 -3.00 4.78 13.28
CA LEU A 41 -2.39 3.52 13.66
C LEU A 41 -3.46 2.47 13.98
N LEU A 42 -4.45 2.82 14.82
CA LEU A 42 -5.57 1.94 15.14
C LEU A 42 -6.40 1.58 13.90
N THR A 43 -6.67 2.56 13.04
CA THR A 43 -7.38 2.32 11.77
C THR A 43 -6.61 1.31 10.90
N ASN A 44 -5.30 1.46 10.77
CA ASN A 44 -4.45 0.56 10.01
C ASN A 44 -4.33 -0.83 10.65
N GLN A 45 -4.38 -0.95 11.97
CA GLN A 45 -4.49 -2.24 12.65
C GLN A 45 -5.77 -2.98 12.24
N TYR A 46 -6.91 -2.28 12.23
CA TYR A 46 -8.18 -2.86 11.80
C TYR A 46 -8.18 -3.23 10.31
N ARG A 47 -7.62 -2.37 9.45
CA ARG A 47 -7.47 -2.65 8.02
C ARG A 47 -6.63 -3.90 7.79
N SER A 48 -5.47 -3.99 8.45
CA SER A 48 -4.59 -5.16 8.36
C SER A 48 -5.25 -6.44 8.85
N ALA A 49 -6.02 -6.37 9.94
CA ALA A 49 -6.72 -7.53 10.50
C ALA A 49 -7.73 -8.17 9.54
N ILE A 50 -8.23 -7.41 8.58
CA ILE A 50 -9.17 -7.88 7.55
C ILE A 50 -8.53 -8.04 6.16
N GLY A 51 -7.21 -7.89 6.04
CA GLY A 51 -6.49 -7.98 4.76
C GLY A 51 -6.67 -6.76 3.84
N SER A 52 -7.18 -5.64 4.34
CA SER A 52 -7.21 -4.38 3.59
C SER A 52 -5.83 -3.72 3.63
N PRO A 53 -5.34 -3.16 2.50
CA PRO A 53 -4.08 -2.42 2.50
C PRO A 53 -4.08 -1.28 3.52
N THR A 54 -2.99 -1.15 4.27
CA THR A 54 -2.79 0.01 5.15
C THR A 54 -2.62 1.28 4.32
N VAL A 55 -2.95 2.42 4.90
CA VAL A 55 -2.92 3.72 4.23
C VAL A 55 -2.04 4.70 5.01
N PRO A 56 -1.27 5.57 4.33
CA PRO A 56 -0.52 6.63 4.98
C PRO A 56 -1.42 7.78 5.43
N ALA A 57 -0.93 8.59 6.38
CA ALA A 57 -1.45 9.92 6.60
C ALA A 57 -1.10 10.85 5.43
N ASP A 58 -1.94 11.86 5.22
CA ASP A 58 -1.59 13.04 4.41
C ASP A 58 -1.85 14.29 5.26
N PRO A 59 -0.89 15.21 5.40
CA PRO A 59 -1.05 16.40 6.24
C PRO A 59 -2.25 17.28 5.85
N ARG A 60 -2.61 17.31 4.58
CA ARG A 60 -3.76 18.08 4.07
C ARG A 60 -5.09 17.48 4.53
N LEU A 61 -5.21 16.15 4.50
CA LEU A 61 -6.38 15.44 5.04
C LEU A 61 -6.45 15.61 6.56
N THR A 62 -5.33 15.45 7.25
CA THR A 62 -5.26 15.66 8.71
C THR A 62 -5.68 17.09 9.09
N GLN A 63 -5.24 18.11 8.34
CA GLN A 63 -5.63 19.49 8.60
C GLN A 63 -7.10 19.75 8.31
N ALA A 64 -7.66 19.19 7.23
CA ALA A 64 -9.08 19.33 6.90
C ALA A 64 -9.95 18.66 7.98
N ALA A 65 -9.62 17.43 8.37
CA ALA A 65 -10.30 16.70 9.44
C ALA A 65 -10.22 17.42 10.79
N GLN A 66 -9.04 17.97 11.14
CA GLN A 66 -8.87 18.75 12.36
C GLN A 66 -9.71 20.03 12.38
N ASN A 67 -9.75 20.74 11.26
CA ASN A 67 -10.56 21.95 11.11
C ASN A 67 -12.04 21.63 11.30
N HIS A 68 -12.53 20.56 10.69
CA HIS A 68 -13.93 20.15 10.84
C HIS A 68 -14.25 19.63 12.25
N ALA A 69 -13.35 18.90 12.88
CA ALA A 69 -13.51 18.53 14.30
C ALA A 69 -13.64 19.76 15.21
N ASN A 70 -12.83 20.80 14.98
CA ASN A 70 -12.93 22.08 15.69
C ASN A 70 -14.27 22.78 15.42
N TYR A 71 -14.72 22.81 14.14
CA TYR A 71 -16.01 23.37 13.77
C TYR A 71 -17.16 22.66 14.51
N ASN A 72 -17.20 21.33 14.47
CA ASN A 72 -18.24 20.54 15.12
C ASN A 72 -18.27 20.78 16.65
N SER A 73 -17.11 20.75 17.31
CA SER A 73 -17.01 21.00 18.75
C SER A 73 -17.42 22.42 19.10
N ALA A 74 -16.98 23.42 18.37
CA ALA A 74 -17.28 24.83 18.64
C ALA A 74 -18.77 25.15 18.49
N ASN A 75 -19.43 24.56 17.48
CA ASN A 75 -20.84 24.83 17.17
C ASN A 75 -21.81 23.83 17.80
N GLY A 76 -21.31 22.78 18.47
CA GLY A 76 -22.13 21.79 19.15
C GLY A 76 -22.96 20.93 18.22
N ILE A 77 -22.41 20.62 17.06
CA ILE A 77 -23.01 19.76 16.05
C ILE A 77 -22.16 18.52 15.84
N LEU A 78 -22.77 17.51 15.23
CA LEU A 78 -22.07 16.33 14.72
C LEU A 78 -22.64 16.09 13.32
N GLY A 79 -21.80 16.23 12.31
CA GLY A 79 -22.22 16.09 10.91
C GLY A 79 -21.06 16.32 9.95
N HIS A 80 -21.37 16.36 8.66
CA HIS A 80 -20.40 16.43 7.57
C HIS A 80 -20.36 17.80 6.87
N TYR A 81 -21.29 18.70 7.20
CA TYR A 81 -21.43 19.98 6.49
C TYR A 81 -21.28 21.15 7.46
N GLU A 82 -20.60 22.19 7.00
CA GLU A 82 -20.41 23.44 7.73
C GLU A 82 -21.30 24.54 7.15
N THR A 83 -21.77 25.45 8.00
CA THR A 83 -22.53 26.63 7.60
C THR A 83 -21.62 27.87 7.61
N ALA A 84 -21.56 28.57 6.49
CA ALA A 84 -20.77 29.79 6.39
C ALA A 84 -21.20 30.85 7.41
N GLY A 85 -20.23 31.53 8.00
CA GLY A 85 -20.45 32.51 9.07
C GLY A 85 -20.38 31.95 10.48
N ASN A 86 -20.44 30.65 10.67
CA ASN A 86 -20.21 30.02 11.97
C ASN A 86 -18.71 30.01 12.33
N PRO A 87 -18.37 30.03 13.64
CA PRO A 87 -16.99 29.86 14.10
C PRO A 87 -16.33 28.61 13.50
N TYR A 88 -15.04 28.74 13.15
CA TYR A 88 -14.22 27.65 12.57
C TYR A 88 -14.70 27.16 11.20
N TYR A 89 -15.53 27.92 10.46
CA TYR A 89 -15.91 27.56 9.09
C TYR A 89 -14.69 27.48 8.17
N THR A 90 -14.54 26.36 7.44
CA THR A 90 -13.40 26.12 6.53
C THR A 90 -13.84 25.62 5.15
N GLY A 91 -15.10 25.25 4.98
CA GLY A 91 -15.68 24.80 3.70
C GLY A 91 -16.97 24.04 3.92
N TYR A 92 -17.94 24.16 3.02
CA TYR A 92 -19.27 23.58 3.18
C TYR A 92 -19.27 22.05 3.32
N SER A 93 -18.59 21.36 2.40
CA SER A 93 -18.52 19.89 2.38
C SER A 93 -17.12 19.38 2.68
N PRO A 94 -16.95 18.07 2.98
CA PRO A 94 -15.63 17.45 3.12
C PRO A 94 -14.72 17.74 1.91
N ARG A 95 -15.28 17.67 0.70
CA ARG A 95 -14.56 17.99 -0.53
C ARG A 95 -14.07 19.43 -0.56
N ASP A 96 -14.91 20.39 -0.18
CA ASP A 96 -14.53 21.82 -0.20
C ASP A 96 -13.39 22.09 0.78
N ARG A 97 -13.43 21.45 1.97
CA ARG A 97 -12.36 21.56 2.98
C ARG A 97 -11.04 20.99 2.47
N LEU A 98 -11.08 19.85 1.78
CA LEU A 98 -9.89 19.25 1.16
C LEU A 98 -9.33 20.11 0.02
N ILE A 99 -10.19 20.68 -0.83
CA ILE A 99 -9.76 21.61 -1.88
C ILE A 99 -9.09 22.84 -1.26
N ALA A 100 -9.62 23.35 -0.15
CA ALA A 100 -9.00 24.48 0.58
C ALA A 100 -7.59 24.12 1.11
N GLN A 101 -7.29 22.84 1.34
CA GLN A 101 -5.95 22.35 1.68
C GLN A 101 -5.10 21.98 0.45
N GLY A 102 -5.54 22.29 -0.76
CA GLY A 102 -4.80 22.01 -2.00
C GLY A 102 -4.94 20.56 -2.50
N TRP A 103 -5.97 19.84 -2.09
CA TRP A 103 -6.26 18.50 -2.63
C TRP A 103 -7.04 18.59 -3.94
N THR A 104 -6.75 17.71 -4.89
CA THR A 104 -7.34 17.79 -6.25
C THR A 104 -8.31 16.66 -6.59
N THR A 105 -8.40 15.60 -5.77
CA THR A 105 -9.33 14.49 -6.03
C THR A 105 -10.77 14.85 -5.67
N SER A 106 -11.72 14.20 -6.37
CA SER A 106 -13.14 14.27 -6.04
C SER A 106 -13.65 13.07 -5.24
N PHE A 107 -12.84 12.02 -5.10
CA PHE A 107 -13.23 10.78 -4.40
C PHE A 107 -12.81 10.86 -2.95
N VAL A 108 -13.71 11.39 -2.13
CA VAL A 108 -13.55 11.57 -0.69
C VAL A 108 -14.78 11.08 0.05
N SER A 109 -14.58 10.44 1.19
CA SER A 109 -15.60 10.26 2.23
C SER A 109 -15.10 10.81 3.55
N GLU A 110 -16.03 11.06 4.46
CA GLU A 110 -15.73 11.51 5.80
C GLU A 110 -16.50 10.67 6.81
N VAL A 111 -15.86 10.34 7.90
CA VAL A 111 -16.49 9.72 9.07
C VAL A 111 -16.38 10.68 10.26
N ALA A 112 -17.44 10.78 11.07
CA ALA A 112 -17.47 11.68 12.21
C ALA A 112 -18.20 11.05 13.40
N THR A 113 -17.67 11.25 14.62
CA THR A 113 -18.31 10.80 15.86
C THR A 113 -17.83 11.61 17.05
N GLY A 114 -18.57 11.57 18.16
CA GLY A 114 -18.12 12.09 19.45
C GLY A 114 -17.19 11.13 20.20
N GLY A 115 -16.81 11.52 21.43
CA GLY A 115 -16.02 10.70 22.35
C GLY A 115 -14.49 10.86 22.19
N SER A 116 -13.73 10.07 22.97
CA SER A 116 -12.26 10.10 22.93
C SER A 116 -11.72 9.60 21.59
N GLU A 117 -10.48 9.97 21.27
CA GLU A 117 -9.83 9.72 19.98
C GLU A 117 -9.92 8.25 19.54
N LEU A 118 -9.32 7.35 20.31
CA LEU A 118 -9.33 5.92 19.98
C LEU A 118 -10.71 5.28 20.20
N GLY A 119 -11.50 5.81 21.14
CA GLY A 119 -12.90 5.41 21.35
C GLY A 119 -13.74 5.72 20.12
N GLY A 120 -13.56 6.89 19.51
CA GLY A 120 -14.22 7.30 18.28
C GLY A 120 -13.88 6.40 17.11
N VAL A 121 -12.59 6.08 16.89
CA VAL A 121 -12.18 5.15 15.83
C VAL A 121 -12.84 3.78 16.01
N ARG A 122 -12.91 3.24 17.23
CA ARG A 122 -13.59 1.97 17.53
C ARG A 122 -15.08 2.04 17.24
N GLN A 123 -15.75 3.09 17.69
CA GLN A 123 -17.18 3.29 17.47
C GLN A 123 -17.53 3.37 15.97
N LEU A 124 -16.74 4.10 15.20
CA LEU A 124 -16.89 4.22 13.76
C LEU A 124 -16.63 2.88 13.04
N TRP A 125 -15.63 2.12 13.54
CA TRP A 125 -15.36 0.79 12.97
C TRP A 125 -16.48 -0.21 13.27
N ASP A 126 -17.18 -0.11 14.40
CA ASP A 126 -18.31 -0.99 14.71
C ASP A 126 -19.55 -0.68 13.87
N ALA A 127 -19.69 0.55 13.39
CA ALA A 127 -20.81 1.02 12.58
C ALA A 127 -20.59 0.68 11.08
N PRO A 128 -21.47 -0.10 10.43
CA PRO A 128 -21.16 -0.70 9.13
C PRO A 128 -20.94 0.31 7.99
N TYR A 129 -21.69 1.40 7.91
CA TYR A 129 -21.49 2.39 6.85
C TYR A 129 -20.26 3.28 7.06
N HIS A 130 -19.92 3.60 8.32
CA HIS A 130 -18.67 4.26 8.65
C HIS A 130 -17.48 3.32 8.42
N ARG A 131 -17.62 2.04 8.82
CA ARG A 131 -16.61 1.00 8.54
C ARG A 131 -16.36 0.84 7.05
N LEU A 132 -17.40 0.93 6.21
CA LEU A 132 -17.26 0.82 4.75
C LEU A 132 -16.16 1.76 4.23
N GLY A 133 -16.23 3.04 4.56
CA GLY A 133 -15.21 4.01 4.16
C GLY A 133 -13.82 3.64 4.69
N MET A 134 -13.74 3.34 5.99
CA MET A 134 -12.48 3.06 6.68
C MET A 134 -11.81 1.75 6.21
N MET A 135 -12.59 0.73 5.83
CA MET A 135 -12.07 -0.59 5.42
C MET A 135 -11.89 -0.74 3.91
N HIS A 136 -12.42 0.17 3.10
CA HIS A 136 -12.47 0.04 1.65
C HIS A 136 -11.08 -0.19 1.05
N PRO A 137 -10.87 -1.22 0.21
CA PRO A 137 -9.56 -1.56 -0.33
C PRO A 137 -8.96 -0.46 -1.21
N ASN A 138 -9.78 0.37 -1.85
CA ASN A 138 -9.33 1.47 -2.70
C ASN A 138 -8.96 2.76 -1.94
N ALA A 139 -9.11 2.81 -0.61
CA ALA A 139 -8.61 3.94 0.16
C ALA A 139 -7.09 4.06 0.02
N THR A 140 -6.60 5.27 -0.24
CA THR A 140 -5.17 5.55 -0.48
C THR A 140 -4.53 6.39 0.59
N SER A 141 -5.32 7.16 1.35
CA SER A 141 -4.84 7.94 2.48
C SER A 141 -6.00 8.27 3.42
N ILE A 142 -5.69 8.46 4.71
CA ILE A 142 -6.64 8.90 5.74
C ILE A 142 -5.98 9.98 6.57
N GLY A 143 -6.72 11.08 6.83
CA GLY A 143 -6.35 12.09 7.82
C GLY A 143 -7.34 12.08 8.97
N TRP A 144 -6.84 12.09 10.21
CA TRP A 144 -7.66 12.17 11.41
C TRP A 144 -7.53 13.53 12.10
N GLY A 145 -8.64 14.02 12.65
CA GLY A 145 -8.68 15.18 13.52
C GLY A 145 -9.51 14.90 14.77
N HIS A 146 -9.06 15.44 15.91
CA HIS A 146 -9.78 15.40 17.17
C HIS A 146 -9.88 16.79 17.77
N SER A 147 -11.00 17.10 18.39
CA SER A 147 -11.21 18.39 19.05
C SER A 147 -11.95 18.22 20.37
N GLU A 148 -11.46 18.93 21.37
CA GLU A 148 -12.08 19.08 22.70
C GLU A 148 -12.37 20.55 22.98
N LEU A 149 -13.37 21.13 22.30
CA LEU A 149 -13.78 22.51 22.51
C LEU A 149 -15.14 22.58 23.20
N ASN A 150 -15.29 23.54 24.12
CA ASN A 150 -16.54 23.79 24.83
C ASN A 150 -17.09 22.56 25.58
N GLY A 151 -16.21 21.67 26.05
CA GLY A 151 -16.58 20.42 26.73
C GLY A 151 -17.17 19.35 25.80
N ARG A 152 -16.97 19.48 24.50
CA ARG A 152 -17.44 18.53 23.48
C ARG A 152 -16.25 17.91 22.75
N GLN A 153 -16.30 16.60 22.65
CA GLN A 153 -15.29 15.82 21.91
C GLN A 153 -15.85 15.44 20.55
N ASN A 154 -15.08 15.68 19.49
CA ASN A 154 -15.42 15.27 18.14
C ASN A 154 -14.20 14.69 17.44
N ASN A 155 -14.41 13.59 16.74
CA ASN A 155 -13.43 12.92 15.90
C ASN A 155 -13.93 12.96 14.46
N VAL A 156 -13.05 13.32 13.54
CA VAL A 156 -13.31 13.36 12.10
C VAL A 156 -12.20 12.61 11.38
N GLY A 157 -12.56 11.76 10.42
CA GLY A 157 -11.62 11.08 9.52
C GLY A 157 -11.96 11.36 8.07
N ASP A 158 -11.09 12.06 7.37
CA ASP A 158 -11.18 12.26 5.92
C ASP A 158 -10.44 11.17 5.17
N ILE A 159 -11.11 10.51 4.22
CA ILE A 159 -10.61 9.35 3.50
C ILE A 159 -10.66 9.62 2.00
N VAL A 160 -9.57 9.40 1.30
CA VAL A 160 -9.50 9.55 -0.16
C VAL A 160 -9.23 8.22 -0.84
N TYR A 161 -9.75 8.07 -2.07
CA TYR A 161 -9.76 6.82 -2.81
C TYR A 161 -9.13 6.96 -4.20
N ASN A 162 -8.56 5.86 -4.67
CA ASN A 162 -8.23 5.67 -6.08
C ASN A 162 -9.01 4.49 -6.63
N PHE A 163 -10.10 4.76 -7.32
CA PHE A 163 -10.96 3.74 -7.93
C PHE A 163 -10.41 3.17 -9.25
N GLY A 164 -9.29 3.68 -9.73
CA GLY A 164 -8.59 3.16 -10.91
C GLY A 164 -7.68 1.96 -10.64
N ILE A 165 -7.52 1.55 -9.37
CA ILE A 165 -6.65 0.43 -8.97
C ILE A 165 -7.47 -0.68 -8.31
N ARG A 166 -6.92 -1.91 -8.32
CA ARG A 166 -7.48 -3.05 -7.58
C ARG A 166 -6.38 -3.65 -6.71
N PRO A 167 -6.15 -3.09 -5.51
CA PRO A 167 -5.06 -3.53 -4.64
C PRO A 167 -5.29 -4.94 -4.07
N VAL A 168 -6.53 -5.33 -3.84
CA VAL A 168 -7.00 -6.68 -3.52
C VAL A 168 -8.37 -6.89 -4.17
N GLU A 169 -8.81 -8.13 -4.35
CA GLU A 169 -10.10 -8.40 -4.97
C GLU A 169 -11.26 -7.96 -4.06
N PHE A 170 -11.21 -8.37 -2.81
CA PHE A 170 -12.19 -7.99 -1.77
C PHE A 170 -11.60 -8.12 -0.36
N VAL A 171 -12.30 -7.53 0.60
CA VAL A 171 -12.07 -7.70 2.03
C VAL A 171 -13.38 -8.02 2.73
N ARG A 172 -13.30 -8.61 3.92
CA ARG A 172 -14.47 -8.96 4.72
C ARG A 172 -14.23 -8.64 6.19
N SER A 173 -15.24 -8.17 6.87
CA SER A 173 -15.20 -7.85 8.29
C SER A 173 -16.44 -8.45 8.98
N PRO A 174 -16.26 -9.36 9.97
CA PRO A 174 -15.00 -9.97 10.41
C PRO A 174 -14.28 -10.77 9.33
N ALA A 175 -12.94 -10.85 9.40
CA ALA A 175 -12.14 -11.66 8.49
C ALA A 175 -12.23 -13.18 8.82
N HIS A 176 -11.73 -14.02 7.90
CA HIS A 176 -11.64 -15.46 8.15
C HIS A 176 -10.71 -15.74 9.33
N MET A 177 -11.18 -16.57 10.26
CA MET A 177 -10.50 -16.95 11.50
C MET A 177 -10.18 -15.76 12.43
N GLN A 178 -10.78 -14.60 12.19
CA GLN A 178 -10.64 -13.46 13.11
C GLN A 178 -11.32 -13.79 14.44
N THR A 179 -10.64 -13.47 15.54
CA THR A 179 -11.11 -13.74 16.91
C THR A 179 -11.40 -12.45 17.66
N ASN A 180 -11.98 -12.58 18.86
CA ASN A 180 -12.33 -11.45 19.74
C ASN A 180 -13.27 -10.42 19.10
N ILE A 181 -14.12 -10.85 18.18
CA ILE A 181 -15.13 -9.99 17.56
C ILE A 181 -16.16 -9.60 18.63
N PRO A 182 -16.59 -8.31 18.70
CA PRO A 182 -17.66 -7.89 19.58
C PRO A 182 -18.93 -8.72 19.35
N THR A 183 -19.65 -8.99 20.42
CA THR A 183 -20.91 -9.77 20.33
C THR A 183 -22.07 -8.93 19.80
N SER A 184 -21.98 -7.61 19.92
CA SER A 184 -23.10 -6.72 19.58
C SER A 184 -22.65 -5.38 19.04
N TRP A 185 -23.60 -4.72 18.35
CA TRP A 185 -23.54 -3.34 17.90
C TRP A 185 -24.77 -2.58 18.41
N SER A 186 -24.58 -1.33 18.84
CA SER A 186 -25.63 -0.51 19.47
C SER A 186 -26.76 -0.11 18.50
N GLY A 187 -26.51 -0.11 17.22
CA GLY A 187 -27.44 0.37 16.19
C GLY A 187 -27.35 1.88 15.92
N GLN A 188 -26.37 2.56 16.52
CA GLN A 188 -26.20 4.01 16.33
C GLN A 188 -25.42 4.28 15.04
N GLU A 189 -26.17 4.62 14.00
CA GLU A 189 -25.63 5.03 12.69
C GLU A 189 -26.70 5.82 11.92
N SER A 190 -26.27 6.79 11.14
CA SER A 190 -27.14 7.57 10.25
C SER A 190 -26.49 7.66 8.85
N PRO A 191 -27.21 7.24 7.77
CA PRO A 191 -28.54 6.61 7.81
C PRO A 191 -28.54 5.23 8.49
N SER A 192 -29.69 4.80 9.01
CA SER A 192 -29.83 3.50 9.68
C SER A 192 -29.71 2.34 8.68
N PRO A 193 -28.84 1.34 8.93
CA PRO A 193 -28.72 0.15 8.07
C PRO A 193 -29.77 -0.93 8.40
N VAL A 194 -30.58 -0.73 9.43
CA VAL A 194 -31.64 -1.66 9.82
C VAL A 194 -33.03 -1.07 9.56
N PRO A 195 -34.07 -1.91 9.37
CA PRO A 195 -35.43 -1.43 9.10
C PRO A 195 -35.95 -0.48 10.19
N ALA A 196 -36.75 0.50 9.78
CA ALA A 196 -37.43 1.41 10.71
C ALA A 196 -38.27 0.63 11.72
N GLY A 197 -38.22 1.05 12.99
CA GLY A 197 -38.93 0.37 14.08
C GLY A 197 -38.20 -0.82 14.69
N SER A 198 -37.03 -1.21 14.14
CA SER A 198 -36.15 -2.20 14.79
C SER A 198 -35.55 -1.62 16.05
N SER A 199 -35.32 -2.47 17.05
CA SER A 199 -34.66 -2.09 18.32
C SER A 199 -33.45 -2.98 18.58
N GLY A 200 -32.29 -2.35 18.88
CA GLY A 200 -31.07 -3.03 19.28
C GLY A 200 -31.04 -3.43 20.76
N PRO A 201 -29.90 -3.92 21.25
CA PRO A 201 -28.66 -4.12 20.51
C PRO A 201 -28.76 -5.27 19.49
N TYR A 202 -28.05 -5.10 18.38
CA TYR A 202 -27.95 -6.09 17.30
C TYR A 202 -26.66 -6.91 17.45
N GLY A 203 -26.52 -7.99 16.70
CA GLY A 203 -25.22 -8.66 16.54
C GLY A 203 -24.23 -7.78 15.78
N TYR A 204 -22.95 -8.12 15.89
CA TYR A 204 -21.90 -7.39 15.18
C TYR A 204 -22.09 -7.45 13.67
N PRO A 205 -22.09 -6.32 12.94
CA PRO A 205 -22.33 -6.30 11.50
C PRO A 205 -21.25 -7.04 10.71
N ILE A 206 -21.69 -7.86 9.76
CA ILE A 206 -20.84 -8.70 8.91
C ILE A 206 -20.93 -8.18 7.48
N MET A 207 -19.78 -7.93 6.85
CA MET A 207 -19.75 -7.31 5.53
C MET A 207 -18.63 -7.83 4.64
N VAL A 208 -18.87 -7.76 3.33
CA VAL A 208 -17.87 -7.95 2.28
C VAL A 208 -17.81 -6.67 1.44
N VAL A 209 -16.60 -6.24 1.10
CA VAL A 209 -16.34 -5.04 0.28
C VAL A 209 -15.37 -5.41 -0.81
N TYR A 210 -15.75 -5.21 -2.05
CA TYR A 210 -14.92 -5.47 -3.24
C TYR A 210 -14.18 -4.20 -3.66
N SER A 211 -13.11 -4.37 -4.41
CA SER A 211 -12.48 -3.22 -5.07
C SER A 211 -13.48 -2.54 -6.02
N ALA A 212 -13.39 -1.22 -6.13
CA ALA A 212 -14.34 -0.39 -6.85
C ALA A 212 -14.60 -0.83 -8.29
N GLY A 213 -15.80 -0.49 -8.78
CA GLY A 213 -16.30 -0.85 -10.10
C GLY A 213 -16.86 -2.27 -10.19
N GLN A 214 -16.97 -2.98 -9.06
CA GLN A 214 -17.62 -4.29 -8.96
C GLN A 214 -19.07 -4.07 -8.52
N ASN A 215 -20.04 -4.31 -9.40
CA ASN A 215 -21.43 -4.30 -9.00
C ASN A 215 -21.75 -5.60 -8.21
N VAL A 216 -21.84 -5.47 -6.89
CA VAL A 216 -22.10 -6.57 -5.96
C VAL A 216 -23.58 -6.63 -5.65
N GLN A 217 -24.24 -7.72 -6.01
CA GLN A 217 -25.65 -7.92 -5.74
C GLN A 217 -25.85 -9.10 -4.78
N PHE A 218 -26.63 -8.88 -3.75
CA PHE A 218 -27.01 -9.90 -2.78
C PHE A 218 -27.89 -10.98 -3.42
N ARG A 219 -27.67 -12.25 -3.06
CA ARG A 219 -28.50 -13.39 -3.43
C ARG A 219 -29.03 -14.13 -2.20
N ALA A 220 -28.12 -14.55 -1.34
CA ALA A 220 -28.44 -15.19 -0.08
C ALA A 220 -27.28 -15.00 0.92
N ALA A 221 -27.57 -15.20 2.20
CA ALA A 221 -26.54 -15.33 3.23
C ALA A 221 -26.99 -16.25 4.34
N GLU A 222 -26.04 -16.81 5.06
CA GLU A 222 -26.27 -17.59 6.26
C GLU A 222 -25.26 -17.19 7.34
N ILE A 223 -25.72 -17.16 8.58
CA ILE A 223 -24.89 -17.10 9.79
C ILE A 223 -25.27 -18.31 10.62
N VAL A 224 -24.32 -19.21 10.81
CA VAL A 224 -24.58 -20.51 11.44
C VAL A 224 -23.76 -20.63 12.73
N ALA A 225 -24.42 -20.88 13.85
CA ALA A 225 -23.79 -21.16 15.13
C ALA A 225 -23.23 -22.61 15.19
N PRO A 226 -22.33 -22.96 16.13
CA PRO A 226 -21.72 -24.30 16.21
C PRO A 226 -22.73 -25.46 16.36
N ASN A 227 -23.89 -25.17 16.92
CA ASN A 227 -24.96 -26.15 17.08
C ASN A 227 -25.85 -26.30 15.83
N GLY A 228 -25.48 -25.70 14.70
CA GLY A 228 -26.22 -25.72 13.45
C GLY A 228 -27.38 -24.70 13.35
N THR A 229 -27.61 -23.89 14.39
CA THR A 229 -28.66 -22.88 14.37
C THR A 229 -28.31 -21.75 13.39
N ARG A 230 -29.21 -21.47 12.43
CA ARG A 230 -29.11 -20.29 11.55
C ARG A 230 -29.69 -19.07 12.23
N LEU A 231 -28.91 -17.99 12.26
CA LEU A 231 -29.31 -16.74 12.90
C LEU A 231 -30.07 -15.84 11.92
N PRO A 232 -31.18 -15.24 12.34
CA PRO A 232 -31.87 -14.22 11.54
C PRO A 232 -31.02 -12.95 11.47
N PHE A 233 -31.04 -12.28 10.32
CA PHE A 233 -30.33 -11.04 10.09
C PHE A 233 -31.17 -10.04 9.30
N TYR A 234 -30.77 -8.78 9.33
CA TYR A 234 -31.21 -7.73 8.40
C TYR A 234 -30.19 -7.60 7.30
N LEU A 235 -30.66 -7.44 6.06
CA LEU A 235 -29.84 -7.01 4.92
C LEU A 235 -29.84 -5.48 4.90
N ALA A 236 -28.66 -4.87 5.08
CA ALA A 236 -28.53 -3.42 5.00
C ALA A 236 -28.65 -2.93 3.55
N PRO A 237 -29.37 -1.84 3.29
CA PRO A 237 -29.42 -1.21 1.97
C PRO A 237 -28.01 -0.76 1.52
N GLN A 238 -27.74 -0.85 0.22
CA GLN A 238 -26.56 -0.20 -0.36
C GLN A 238 -26.87 1.30 -0.52
N GLN A 239 -26.31 2.14 0.36
CA GLN A 239 -26.60 3.57 0.45
C GLN A 239 -25.61 4.44 -0.35
N PHE A 240 -24.36 3.99 -0.54
CA PHE A 240 -23.28 4.79 -1.07
C PHE A 240 -22.76 4.23 -2.39
N GLU A 241 -22.04 3.11 -2.33
CA GLU A 241 -21.46 2.43 -3.49
C GLU A 241 -22.18 1.09 -3.74
N TYR A 242 -21.89 0.43 -4.86
CA TYR A 242 -22.49 -0.85 -5.21
C TYR A 242 -21.50 -2.03 -5.11
N ASP A 243 -20.37 -1.82 -4.44
CA ASP A 243 -19.29 -2.80 -4.35
C ASP A 243 -19.21 -3.53 -3.00
N TYR A 244 -20.28 -3.45 -2.21
CA TYR A 244 -20.33 -4.09 -0.90
C TYR A 244 -21.67 -4.76 -0.59
N GLN A 245 -21.67 -5.63 0.44
CA GLN A 245 -22.90 -6.13 1.08
C GLN A 245 -22.69 -6.23 2.58
N VAL A 246 -23.76 -5.96 3.35
CA VAL A 246 -23.78 -6.01 4.81
C VAL A 246 -24.98 -6.79 5.29
N ILE A 247 -24.76 -7.72 6.23
CA ILE A 247 -25.83 -8.35 7.01
C ILE A 247 -25.61 -8.06 8.50
N ILE A 248 -26.69 -7.87 9.23
CA ILE A 248 -26.67 -7.52 10.65
C ILE A 248 -27.51 -8.54 11.41
N PRO A 249 -26.89 -9.39 12.26
CA PRO A 249 -27.66 -10.34 13.07
C PRO A 249 -28.67 -9.58 13.93
N GLN A 250 -29.92 -10.05 13.96
CA GLN A 250 -31.03 -9.35 14.63
C GLN A 250 -30.89 -9.28 16.15
N ARG A 251 -30.02 -10.12 16.72
CA ARG A 251 -29.73 -10.19 18.15
C ARG A 251 -28.23 -10.31 18.38
N PRO A 252 -27.73 -9.89 19.55
CA PRO A 252 -26.34 -10.11 19.94
C PRO A 252 -25.89 -11.57 19.74
N LEU A 253 -24.65 -11.73 19.31
CA LEU A 253 -23.99 -13.02 19.20
C LEU A 253 -23.60 -13.55 20.60
N SER A 254 -23.46 -14.86 20.73
CA SER A 254 -22.95 -15.47 21.96
C SER A 254 -21.45 -15.16 22.11
N THR A 255 -20.97 -15.02 23.35
CA THR A 255 -19.55 -14.83 23.65
C THR A 255 -18.72 -16.09 23.33
N ASN A 256 -17.44 -15.91 23.01
CA ASN A 256 -16.46 -17.00 22.77
C ASN A 256 -17.00 -18.10 21.83
N THR A 257 -17.72 -17.70 20.80
CA THR A 257 -18.43 -18.60 19.90
C THR A 257 -17.93 -18.41 18.47
N THR A 258 -17.62 -19.51 17.78
CA THR A 258 -17.25 -19.48 16.36
C THR A 258 -18.50 -19.59 15.50
N TYR A 259 -18.67 -18.65 14.58
CA TYR A 259 -19.76 -18.61 13.63
C TYR A 259 -19.24 -18.88 12.23
N HIS A 260 -19.98 -19.71 11.48
CA HIS A 260 -19.80 -19.88 10.05
C HIS A 260 -20.68 -18.89 9.29
N VAL A 261 -20.09 -18.18 8.32
CA VAL A 261 -20.77 -17.21 7.48
C VAL A 261 -20.67 -17.61 6.02
N ARG A 262 -21.78 -17.50 5.31
CA ARG A 262 -21.85 -17.66 3.87
C ARG A 262 -22.53 -16.46 3.25
N PHE A 263 -21.96 -15.92 2.17
CA PHE A 263 -22.56 -14.96 1.28
C PHE A 263 -22.59 -15.52 -0.14
N ASP A 264 -23.78 -15.66 -0.70
CA ASP A 264 -24.00 -15.87 -2.12
C ASP A 264 -24.31 -14.52 -2.76
N ILE A 265 -23.47 -14.07 -3.66
CA ILE A 265 -23.55 -12.76 -4.32
C ILE A 265 -23.25 -12.89 -5.81
N THR A 266 -23.65 -11.91 -6.59
CA THR A 266 -23.07 -11.71 -7.93
C THR A 266 -22.13 -10.51 -7.90
N VAL A 267 -20.96 -10.64 -8.51
CA VAL A 267 -19.94 -9.60 -8.64
C VAL A 267 -19.65 -9.42 -10.11
N ALA A 268 -19.89 -8.21 -10.64
CA ALA A 268 -19.81 -7.94 -12.07
C ALA A 268 -20.55 -8.98 -12.94
N GLY A 269 -21.74 -9.41 -12.48
CA GLY A 269 -22.57 -10.40 -13.14
C GLY A 269 -22.19 -11.89 -12.93
N ARG A 270 -21.06 -12.18 -12.27
CA ARG A 270 -20.61 -13.56 -11.96
C ARG A 270 -21.12 -13.99 -10.60
N TRP A 271 -21.67 -15.21 -10.51
CA TRP A 271 -22.05 -15.81 -9.24
C TRP A 271 -20.82 -16.23 -8.44
N LEU A 272 -20.77 -15.80 -7.17
CA LEU A 272 -19.71 -16.13 -6.23
C LEU A 272 -20.30 -16.50 -4.87
N THR A 273 -19.68 -17.48 -4.22
CA THR A 273 -19.94 -17.83 -2.83
C THR A 273 -18.70 -17.49 -2.00
N ASN A 274 -18.87 -16.68 -0.95
CA ASN A 274 -17.86 -16.43 0.05
C ASN A 274 -18.26 -17.15 1.35
N GLU A 275 -17.41 -18.04 1.84
CA GLU A 275 -17.59 -18.75 3.10
C GLU A 275 -16.40 -18.55 4.02
N TRP A 276 -16.66 -18.34 5.30
CA TRP A 276 -15.60 -18.20 6.29
C TRP A 276 -16.13 -18.33 7.71
N ASP A 277 -15.21 -18.51 8.67
CA ASP A 277 -15.48 -18.56 10.09
C ASP A 277 -14.87 -17.35 10.79
N PHE A 278 -15.50 -16.89 11.87
CA PHE A 278 -14.94 -15.95 12.82
C PHE A 278 -15.40 -16.30 14.24
N SER A 279 -14.67 -15.82 15.26
CA SER A 279 -15.04 -16.08 16.65
C SER A 279 -15.24 -14.79 17.42
N THR A 280 -16.33 -14.74 18.18
CA THR A 280 -16.59 -13.66 19.13
C THR A 280 -15.68 -13.77 20.35
N GLY A 281 -15.42 -12.62 20.99
CA GLY A 281 -14.76 -12.53 22.29
C GLY A 281 -15.75 -12.47 23.46
N SER A 282 -15.23 -12.05 24.63
CA SER A 282 -16.02 -11.82 25.83
C SER A 282 -16.54 -10.38 25.93
N THR A 283 -16.13 -9.47 25.03
CA THR A 283 -16.46 -8.04 25.07
C THR A 283 -17.75 -7.69 24.35
N VAL A 284 -18.54 -6.83 24.94
CA VAL A 284 -19.67 -6.11 24.32
C VAL A 284 -19.13 -4.93 23.51
N SER A 285 -19.94 -4.39 22.58
CA SER A 285 -19.58 -3.32 21.64
C SER A 285 -18.76 -2.17 22.26
N GLY A 286 -17.89 -1.57 21.44
CA GLY A 286 -17.00 -0.46 21.83
C GLY A 286 -15.54 -0.89 22.09
N GLY A 287 -15.24 -2.18 21.90
CA GLY A 287 -13.88 -2.70 22.06
C GLY A 287 -13.05 -2.80 20.77
N GLY A 288 -13.70 -2.82 19.61
CA GLY A 288 -13.04 -3.19 18.33
C GLY A 288 -12.35 -4.55 18.41
N PRO A 289 -12.06 -5.21 17.28
CA PRO A 289 -11.24 -6.42 17.31
C PRO A 289 -9.86 -6.06 17.85
N THR A 290 -9.65 -6.22 19.14
CA THR A 290 -8.31 -6.16 19.70
C THR A 290 -7.59 -7.42 19.26
N SER A 291 -6.68 -7.30 18.31
CA SER A 291 -5.56 -8.22 18.23
C SER A 291 -4.71 -7.97 19.47
N SER A 292 -5.15 -8.48 20.63
CA SER A 292 -4.30 -8.50 21.80
C SER A 292 -3.21 -9.55 21.51
N VAL A 293 -2.03 -9.08 21.18
CA VAL A 293 -0.83 -9.89 21.42
C VAL A 293 -0.91 -10.25 22.91
N PRO A 294 -0.92 -11.55 23.28
CA PRO A 294 -0.92 -11.91 24.70
C PRO A 294 0.23 -11.19 25.38
N ASP A 295 0.00 -10.61 26.56
CA ASP A 295 1.08 -10.00 27.34
C ASP A 295 2.03 -11.09 27.82
N ASN A 296 2.90 -11.50 26.89
CA ASN A 296 3.97 -12.46 27.11
C ASN A 296 5.32 -11.77 27.35
N GLY A 297 5.32 -10.43 27.47
CA GLY A 297 6.51 -9.61 27.61
C GLY A 297 7.29 -9.40 26.31
N LEU A 298 6.72 -9.77 25.17
CA LEU A 298 7.31 -9.66 23.84
C LEU A 298 6.54 -8.62 23.03
N HIS A 299 7.05 -7.40 22.94
CA HIS A 299 6.40 -6.27 22.28
C HIS A 299 7.39 -5.50 21.42
N SER A 300 6.90 -4.88 20.34
CA SER A 300 7.68 -4.05 19.45
C SER A 300 6.97 -2.76 19.09
N ALA A 301 7.73 -1.71 18.80
CA ALA A 301 7.22 -0.49 18.18
C ALA A 301 8.10 -0.12 16.98
N TRP A 302 7.45 0.20 15.86
CA TRP A 302 8.16 0.73 14.71
C TRP A 302 8.82 2.07 15.04
N VAL A 303 10.03 2.28 14.53
CA VAL A 303 10.80 3.50 14.75
C VAL A 303 10.98 4.26 13.44
N SER A 304 11.52 3.60 12.43
CA SER A 304 11.76 4.21 11.13
C SER A 304 12.12 3.15 10.08
N GLN A 305 12.18 3.58 8.83
CA GLN A 305 12.69 2.77 7.72
C GLN A 305 13.42 3.64 6.70
N THR A 306 14.40 3.05 6.00
CA THR A 306 15.05 3.72 4.88
C THR A 306 14.09 3.79 3.69
N PRO A 307 13.98 4.94 3.00
CA PRO A 307 13.22 5.01 1.75
C PRO A 307 13.90 4.16 0.68
N VAL A 308 13.11 3.42 -0.09
CA VAL A 308 13.57 2.73 -1.29
C VAL A 308 13.37 3.67 -2.48
N PRO A 309 14.42 3.98 -3.26
CA PRO A 309 14.27 4.79 -4.46
C PRO A 309 13.42 4.06 -5.50
N ALA A 310 12.93 4.78 -6.51
CA ALA A 310 12.34 4.15 -7.68
C ALA A 310 13.41 3.30 -8.40
N LEU A 311 13.04 2.07 -8.73
CA LEU A 311 13.96 1.05 -9.27
C LEU A 311 13.62 0.74 -10.73
N GLN A 312 14.64 0.36 -11.49
CA GLN A 312 14.44 -0.30 -12.79
C GLN A 312 13.95 -1.74 -12.56
N PRO A 313 13.25 -2.33 -13.53
CA PRO A 313 12.89 -3.76 -13.51
C PRO A 313 14.09 -4.66 -13.17
N ALA A 314 13.86 -5.63 -12.30
CA ALA A 314 14.87 -6.57 -11.81
C ALA A 314 16.09 -5.98 -11.09
N SER A 315 16.16 -4.67 -10.88
CA SER A 315 17.22 -4.04 -10.06
C SER A 315 17.07 -4.42 -8.59
N THR A 316 18.18 -4.43 -7.87
CA THR A 316 18.22 -4.71 -6.44
C THR A 316 18.43 -3.45 -5.61
N SER A 317 17.85 -3.41 -4.44
CA SER A 317 18.06 -2.37 -3.45
C SER A 317 18.15 -2.97 -2.05
N GLN A 318 18.76 -2.24 -1.12
CA GLN A 318 18.73 -2.59 0.30
C GLN A 318 17.70 -1.72 1.03
N ALA A 319 17.09 -2.31 2.04
CA ALA A 319 16.21 -1.62 2.97
C ALA A 319 16.58 -1.98 4.41
N THR A 320 16.44 -1.03 5.31
CA THR A 320 16.59 -1.24 6.76
C THR A 320 15.36 -0.70 7.46
N LEU A 321 14.76 -1.52 8.32
CA LEU A 321 13.69 -1.11 9.21
C LEU A 321 14.19 -1.17 10.66
N LEU A 322 13.76 -0.23 11.47
CA LEU A 322 14.09 -0.13 12.89
C LEU A 322 12.84 -0.37 13.73
N PHE A 323 12.96 -1.28 14.71
CA PHE A 323 11.91 -1.54 15.69
C PHE A 323 12.48 -1.46 17.11
N ARG A 324 11.76 -0.82 18.02
CA ARG A 324 12.07 -0.77 19.44
C ARG A 324 11.47 -1.98 20.14
N ASN A 325 12.23 -2.61 21.01
CA ASN A 325 11.70 -3.58 21.96
C ASN A 325 10.93 -2.81 23.06
N THR A 326 9.62 -2.87 23.05
CA THR A 326 8.75 -2.25 24.07
C THR A 326 8.28 -3.25 25.11
N GLY A 327 8.70 -4.51 24.99
CA GLY A 327 8.42 -5.57 25.96
C GLY A 327 9.37 -5.57 27.14
N THR A 328 9.19 -6.58 28.00
CA THR A 328 10.03 -6.83 29.18
C THR A 328 11.09 -7.89 28.96
N LYS A 329 10.97 -8.67 27.86
CA LYS A 329 11.92 -9.72 27.49
C LYS A 329 12.94 -9.23 26.46
N THR A 330 14.16 -9.67 26.61
CA THR A 330 15.26 -9.39 25.66
C THR A 330 15.12 -10.26 24.41
N TRP A 331 15.29 -9.66 23.24
CA TRP A 331 15.42 -10.39 21.98
C TRP A 331 16.88 -10.81 21.78
N THR A 332 17.11 -12.11 21.55
CA THR A 332 18.48 -12.66 21.44
C THR A 332 18.65 -13.38 20.10
N LYS A 333 19.54 -12.87 19.25
CA LYS A 333 19.81 -13.43 17.93
C LYS A 333 20.39 -14.85 18.05
N GLY A 334 19.93 -15.75 17.20
CA GLY A 334 20.37 -17.14 17.17
C GLY A 334 19.76 -18.04 18.25
N VAL A 335 18.90 -17.49 19.13
CA VAL A 335 18.22 -18.25 20.18
C VAL A 335 16.77 -18.52 19.79
N ALA A 336 16.40 -19.77 19.63
CA ALA A 336 15.03 -20.18 19.34
C ALA A 336 14.06 -19.65 20.41
N GLY A 337 12.92 -19.09 19.97
CA GLY A 337 11.93 -18.48 20.86
C GLY A 337 12.33 -17.11 21.45
N SER A 338 13.46 -16.54 21.03
CA SER A 338 13.93 -15.22 21.48
C SER A 338 14.45 -14.35 20.34
N GLN A 339 14.86 -14.93 19.20
CA GLN A 339 15.27 -14.20 18.02
C GLN A 339 14.06 -13.59 17.34
N VAL A 340 14.12 -12.30 17.05
CA VAL A 340 13.11 -11.62 16.23
C VAL A 340 13.50 -11.65 14.76
N ALA A 341 12.60 -12.14 13.93
CA ALA A 341 12.65 -11.99 12.49
C ALA A 341 11.68 -10.90 12.04
N LEU A 342 11.98 -10.27 10.92
CA LEU A 342 11.04 -9.42 10.21
C LEU A 342 10.32 -10.28 9.17
N GLY A 343 9.05 -10.56 9.42
CA GLY A 343 8.21 -11.41 8.57
C GLY A 343 7.33 -10.59 7.63
N VAL A 344 7.01 -11.19 6.48
CA VAL A 344 5.90 -10.70 5.65
C VAL A 344 4.61 -10.99 6.42
N ASN A 345 3.82 -9.95 6.69
CA ASN A 345 2.62 -10.05 7.50
C ASN A 345 1.65 -11.09 6.91
N GLY A 346 1.06 -11.93 7.77
CA GLY A 346 0.21 -13.06 7.36
C GLY A 346 0.96 -14.24 6.74
N ASP A 347 2.27 -14.36 6.96
CA ASP A 347 3.14 -15.46 6.45
C ASP A 347 3.11 -15.62 4.91
N SER A 348 2.80 -14.55 4.17
CA SER A 348 2.69 -14.60 2.72
C SER A 348 4.04 -14.84 2.05
N ALA A 349 4.12 -15.82 1.16
CA ALA A 349 5.26 -16.08 0.28
C ALA A 349 5.13 -15.39 -1.09
N SER A 350 4.09 -14.59 -1.31
CA SER A 350 3.76 -14.01 -2.64
C SER A 350 4.90 -13.15 -3.20
N PHE A 351 5.60 -12.40 -2.36
CA PHE A 351 6.71 -11.54 -2.80
C PHE A 351 7.95 -12.35 -3.23
N SER A 352 8.20 -13.50 -2.58
CA SER A 352 9.22 -14.45 -3.05
C SER A 352 8.82 -15.09 -4.37
N THR A 353 7.54 -15.42 -4.56
CA THR A 353 7.01 -15.93 -5.83
C THR A 353 7.14 -14.91 -6.96
N LEU A 354 7.01 -13.61 -6.66
CA LEU A 354 7.29 -12.51 -7.60
C LEU A 354 8.80 -12.30 -7.86
N GLY A 355 9.66 -13.10 -7.25
CA GLY A 355 11.12 -12.99 -7.39
C GLY A 355 11.74 -11.78 -6.70
N MET A 356 11.04 -11.18 -5.72
CA MET A 356 11.52 -9.99 -5.01
C MET A 356 12.53 -10.31 -3.91
N ASN A 357 12.61 -11.55 -3.46
CA ASN A 357 13.52 -11.97 -2.40
C ASN A 357 14.98 -12.05 -2.88
N VAL A 358 15.88 -11.45 -2.12
CA VAL A 358 17.33 -11.52 -2.33
C VAL A 358 18.00 -11.90 -1.02
N GLY A 359 18.35 -13.18 -0.87
CA GLY A 359 19.02 -13.67 0.34
C GLY A 359 18.18 -13.62 1.61
N TRP A 360 16.85 -13.64 1.49
CA TRP A 360 15.95 -13.68 2.65
C TRP A 360 16.11 -15.00 3.42
N PRO A 361 15.99 -15.02 4.76
CA PRO A 361 16.05 -16.24 5.57
C PRO A 361 15.05 -17.31 5.13
N SER A 362 13.86 -16.93 4.70
CA SER A 362 12.86 -17.81 4.08
C SER A 362 11.96 -17.05 3.10
N ALA A 363 11.02 -17.74 2.47
CA ALA A 363 10.09 -17.11 1.52
C ALA A 363 9.22 -15.98 2.13
N ASN A 364 9.06 -15.98 3.46
CA ASN A 364 8.23 -15.05 4.22
C ASN A 364 8.94 -14.40 5.42
N ARG A 365 10.27 -14.58 5.53
CA ARG A 365 11.12 -13.86 6.51
C ARG A 365 12.17 -13.08 5.74
N VAL A 366 12.05 -11.75 5.79
CA VAL A 366 12.93 -10.88 4.99
C VAL A 366 14.29 -10.65 5.65
N ALA A 367 14.32 -10.62 6.99
CA ALA A 367 15.55 -10.44 7.78
C ALA A 367 15.39 -11.03 9.19
N VAL A 368 16.49 -11.18 9.90
CA VAL A 368 16.54 -11.29 11.36
C VAL A 368 17.20 -10.05 11.94
N GLN A 369 16.98 -9.74 13.22
CA GLN A 369 17.63 -8.61 13.89
C GLN A 369 19.16 -8.64 13.68
N ASN A 370 19.77 -7.49 13.46
CA ASN A 370 21.23 -7.39 13.25
C ASN A 370 21.97 -7.52 14.58
N GLU A 371 21.43 -6.97 15.66
CA GLU A 371 22.02 -6.94 16.98
C GLU A 371 22.01 -8.33 17.65
N ALA A 372 23.09 -8.67 18.34
CA ALA A 372 23.16 -9.94 19.09
C ALA A 372 22.10 -9.99 20.20
N SER A 373 21.80 -8.85 20.83
CA SER A 373 20.85 -8.74 21.93
C SER A 373 20.16 -7.37 21.91
N VAL A 374 18.84 -7.34 22.08
CA VAL A 374 18.01 -6.13 22.13
C VAL A 374 17.16 -6.17 23.40
N GLY A 375 17.64 -5.50 24.44
CA GLY A 375 16.95 -5.41 25.72
C GLY A 375 15.71 -4.50 25.67
N PRO A 376 14.90 -4.48 26.73
CA PRO A 376 13.78 -3.56 26.88
C PRO A 376 14.19 -2.10 26.61
N GLY A 377 13.41 -1.39 25.79
CA GLY A 377 13.66 -0.01 25.36
C GLY A 377 14.69 0.16 24.24
N ALA A 378 15.52 -0.84 23.96
CA ALA A 378 16.52 -0.79 22.88
C ALA A 378 15.89 -0.95 21.48
N VAL A 379 16.64 -0.55 20.45
CA VAL A 379 16.19 -0.61 19.04
C VAL A 379 16.94 -1.70 18.31
N ALA A 380 16.20 -2.54 17.59
CA ALA A 380 16.72 -3.51 16.64
C ALA A 380 16.69 -2.95 15.22
N SER A 381 17.66 -3.34 14.41
CA SER A 381 17.70 -3.08 12.97
C SER A 381 17.52 -4.38 12.16
N PHE A 382 16.77 -4.28 11.07
CA PHE A 382 16.50 -5.38 10.15
C PHE A 382 16.91 -4.93 8.75
N THR A 383 18.03 -5.42 8.26
CA THR A 383 18.56 -5.06 6.94
C THR A 383 18.44 -6.22 5.98
N PHE A 384 17.88 -5.97 4.81
CA PHE A 384 17.69 -6.98 3.76
C PHE A 384 17.79 -6.37 2.37
N ALA A 385 18.08 -7.22 1.40
CA ALA A 385 18.02 -6.85 -0.01
C ALA A 385 16.69 -7.30 -0.62
N LEU A 386 16.25 -6.54 -1.62
CA LEU A 386 15.07 -6.86 -2.42
C LEU A 386 15.34 -6.59 -3.90
N LYS A 387 14.56 -7.23 -4.76
CA LYS A 387 14.59 -7.03 -6.21
C LYS A 387 13.26 -6.45 -6.68
N ALA A 388 13.33 -5.44 -7.55
CA ALA A 388 12.15 -4.86 -8.17
C ALA A 388 11.44 -5.87 -9.09
N PRO A 389 10.11 -5.93 -9.10
CA PRO A 389 9.35 -6.66 -10.10
C PRO A 389 9.66 -6.19 -11.54
N LEU A 390 9.27 -6.99 -12.53
CA LEU A 390 9.45 -6.61 -13.94
C LEU A 390 8.42 -5.57 -14.40
N GLY A 391 7.20 -5.62 -13.88
CA GLY A 391 6.12 -4.69 -14.23
C GLY A 391 6.25 -3.34 -13.53
N ALA A 392 5.83 -2.27 -14.22
CA ALA A 392 5.72 -0.94 -13.63
C ALA A 392 4.69 -0.90 -12.49
N GLY A 393 4.93 -0.05 -11.51
CA GLY A 393 4.01 0.18 -10.40
C GLY A 393 4.67 0.10 -9.04
N THR A 394 3.87 0.25 -7.99
CA THR A 394 4.34 0.16 -6.61
C THR A 394 3.79 -1.08 -5.94
N VAL A 395 4.68 -1.96 -5.51
CA VAL A 395 4.36 -3.11 -4.66
C VAL A 395 4.62 -2.71 -3.21
N ARG A 396 3.67 -2.96 -2.32
CA ARG A 396 3.81 -2.73 -0.88
C ARG A 396 4.02 -4.05 -0.18
N ILE A 397 5.18 -4.23 0.46
CA ILE A 397 5.51 -5.43 1.23
C ILE A 397 5.11 -5.16 2.69
N PRO A 398 4.00 -5.73 3.20
CA PRO A 398 3.61 -5.56 4.60
C PRO A 398 4.56 -6.35 5.49
N LEU A 399 5.14 -5.67 6.49
CA LEU A 399 6.19 -6.23 7.33
C LEU A 399 5.82 -6.13 8.80
N ARG A 400 6.11 -7.20 9.54
CA ARG A 400 5.81 -7.29 10.96
C ARG A 400 6.88 -8.10 11.68
N PRO A 401 7.35 -7.67 12.86
CA PRO A 401 8.25 -8.48 13.67
C PRO A 401 7.57 -9.75 14.18
N VAL A 402 8.32 -10.85 14.21
CA VAL A 402 7.83 -12.16 14.64
C VAL A 402 8.94 -12.90 15.36
N ILE A 403 8.58 -13.64 16.41
CA ILE A 403 9.42 -14.65 17.04
C ILE A 403 8.84 -16.00 16.64
N ASP A 404 9.53 -16.68 15.73
CA ASP A 404 9.04 -17.92 15.14
C ASP A 404 8.73 -18.97 16.19
N GLY A 405 7.56 -19.59 16.06
CA GLY A 405 7.04 -20.58 17.00
C GLY A 405 6.52 -20.01 18.33
N VAL A 406 6.56 -18.67 18.52
CA VAL A 406 6.14 -18.04 19.77
C VAL A 406 5.04 -17.02 19.54
N ALA A 407 5.31 -15.92 18.83
CA ALA A 407 4.34 -14.85 18.62
C ALA A 407 4.69 -13.95 17.45
N TRP A 408 3.69 -13.45 16.76
CA TRP A 408 3.75 -12.21 16.01
C TRP A 408 3.67 -11.04 17.01
N LEU A 409 4.57 -10.07 16.90
CA LEU A 409 4.54 -8.88 17.75
C LEU A 409 3.44 -7.92 17.23
N GLU A 410 3.47 -6.64 17.60
CA GLU A 410 2.40 -5.71 17.20
C GLU A 410 2.32 -5.53 15.69
N ASP A 411 1.11 -5.57 15.14
CA ASP A 411 0.84 -5.12 13.78
C ASP A 411 0.60 -3.61 13.78
N GLN A 412 1.59 -2.87 13.33
CA GLN A 412 1.56 -1.42 13.24
C GLN A 412 1.33 -0.93 11.80
N GLY A 413 0.85 -1.81 10.91
CA GLY A 413 0.60 -1.49 9.51
C GLY A 413 1.86 -1.11 8.74
N VAL A 414 3.04 -1.53 9.19
CA VAL A 414 4.31 -1.20 8.55
C VAL A 414 4.42 -1.90 7.20
N PHE A 415 4.73 -1.16 6.17
CA PHE A 415 5.00 -1.71 4.85
C PHE A 415 6.18 -1.01 4.19
N LEU A 416 6.87 -1.73 3.30
CA LEU A 416 7.92 -1.19 2.46
C LEU A 416 7.36 -0.98 1.04
N PRO A 417 7.24 0.27 0.55
CA PRO A 417 6.86 0.51 -0.84
C PRO A 417 8.08 0.28 -1.75
N VAL A 418 7.90 -0.52 -2.78
CA VAL A 418 8.89 -0.78 -3.83
C VAL A 418 8.29 -0.34 -5.15
N THR A 419 8.78 0.78 -5.67
CA THR A 419 8.29 1.36 -6.93
C THR A 419 9.20 0.94 -8.08
N THR A 420 8.63 0.26 -9.08
CA THR A 420 9.30 -0.06 -10.33
C THR A 420 8.87 0.94 -11.39
N VAL A 421 9.85 1.60 -12.00
CA VAL A 421 9.63 2.52 -13.13
C VAL A 421 10.04 1.81 -14.41
N VAL A 422 9.14 1.78 -15.39
CA VAL A 422 9.38 1.29 -16.73
C VAL A 422 9.30 2.49 -17.67
N ASP A 423 10.46 2.92 -18.15
CA ASP A 423 10.60 4.06 -19.06
C ASP A 423 11.64 3.70 -20.15
N TYR A 424 11.33 2.61 -20.87
CA TYR A 424 12.10 2.13 -22.00
C TYR A 424 11.47 2.62 -23.29
N HIS A 425 12.22 3.41 -24.04
CA HIS A 425 11.83 3.97 -25.33
C HIS A 425 12.94 3.78 -26.34
N SER A 426 12.57 3.62 -27.59
CA SER A 426 13.52 3.51 -28.71
C SER A 426 13.20 4.48 -29.81
N ARG A 427 14.21 4.85 -30.58
CA ARG A 427 14.07 5.61 -31.81
C ARG A 427 14.99 5.04 -32.87
N TRP A 428 14.43 4.75 -34.03
CA TRP A 428 15.21 4.26 -35.18
C TRP A 428 16.29 5.27 -35.59
N VAL A 429 17.48 4.76 -35.92
CA VAL A 429 18.64 5.56 -36.35
C VAL A 429 19.06 5.18 -37.75
N SER A 430 19.31 3.92 -37.99
CA SER A 430 19.80 3.42 -39.29
C SER A 430 19.67 1.91 -39.39
N GLU A 431 19.80 1.39 -40.60
CA GLU A 431 19.87 -0.03 -40.89
C GLU A 431 20.82 -0.31 -42.05
N SER A 432 21.28 -1.58 -42.15
CA SER A 432 22.06 -2.06 -43.31
C SER A 432 21.22 -2.02 -44.58
N ALA A 433 21.90 -1.92 -45.72
CA ALA A 433 21.24 -2.10 -47.03
C ALA A 433 20.49 -3.44 -47.09
N PHE A 434 19.33 -3.44 -47.69
CA PHE A 434 18.51 -4.65 -47.83
C PHE A 434 19.21 -5.69 -48.73
N PRO A 435 19.31 -6.96 -48.27
CA PRO A 435 20.02 -7.98 -49.03
C PRO A 435 19.20 -8.47 -50.26
N THR A 436 19.92 -8.69 -51.36
CA THR A 436 19.45 -9.53 -52.46
C THR A 436 20.18 -10.86 -52.37
N LEU A 437 19.44 -11.95 -52.24
CA LEU A 437 19.98 -13.29 -51.99
C LEU A 437 19.43 -14.28 -53.02
N GLN A 438 20.23 -15.30 -53.37
CA GLN A 438 19.71 -16.48 -54.07
C GLN A 438 18.93 -17.38 -53.10
N VAL A 439 18.03 -18.18 -53.60
CA VAL A 439 17.30 -19.19 -52.85
C VAL A 439 18.24 -19.99 -51.93
N GLY A 440 17.94 -20.06 -50.62
CA GLY A 440 18.71 -20.77 -49.61
C GLY A 440 20.00 -20.09 -49.16
N GLN A 441 20.42 -19.00 -49.78
CA GLN A 441 21.63 -18.25 -49.42
C GLN A 441 21.46 -17.56 -48.07
N ILE A 442 22.55 -17.50 -47.30
CA ILE A 442 22.62 -16.75 -46.06
C ILE A 442 23.20 -15.36 -46.35
N SER A 443 22.60 -14.32 -45.77
CA SER A 443 23.09 -12.95 -45.87
C SER A 443 24.46 -12.77 -45.20
N GLY A 444 25.20 -11.74 -45.58
CA GLY A 444 26.21 -11.17 -44.70
C GLY A 444 25.57 -10.68 -43.37
N PRO A 445 26.40 -10.23 -42.41
CA PRO A 445 25.88 -9.57 -41.20
C PRO A 445 25.04 -8.34 -41.56
N LEU A 446 23.82 -8.27 -41.05
CA LEU A 446 22.90 -7.14 -41.13
C LEU A 446 22.85 -6.48 -39.77
N SER A 447 22.59 -5.18 -39.74
CA SER A 447 22.43 -4.45 -38.51
C SER A 447 21.27 -3.46 -38.59
N ILE A 448 20.57 -3.30 -37.49
CA ILE A 448 19.60 -2.21 -37.23
C ILE A 448 20.03 -1.52 -35.97
N VAL A 449 20.00 -0.18 -35.99
CA VAL A 449 20.46 0.67 -34.89
C VAL A 449 19.31 1.50 -34.37
N PHE A 450 19.10 1.44 -33.07
CA PHE A 450 18.12 2.27 -32.37
C PHE A 450 18.80 3.11 -31.27
N ARG A 451 18.33 4.32 -31.07
CA ARG A 451 18.69 5.17 -29.95
C ARG A 451 17.82 4.82 -28.75
N ASN A 452 18.41 4.73 -27.58
CA ASN A 452 17.67 4.72 -26.32
C ASN A 452 17.07 6.10 -26.07
N ALA A 453 15.77 6.25 -26.26
CA ALA A 453 15.03 7.50 -26.09
C ALA A 453 14.36 7.58 -24.69
N GLY A 454 14.45 6.53 -23.87
CA GLY A 454 13.95 6.49 -22.51
C GLY A 454 14.96 7.01 -21.48
N SER A 455 14.54 7.04 -20.23
CA SER A 455 15.41 7.43 -19.10
C SER A 455 16.17 6.25 -18.47
N GLN A 456 15.88 5.01 -18.89
CA GLN A 456 16.49 3.80 -18.33
C GLN A 456 17.49 3.19 -19.31
N ALA A 457 18.61 2.72 -18.76
CA ALA A 457 19.63 2.06 -19.57
C ALA A 457 19.15 0.67 -20.02
N TRP A 458 19.48 0.28 -21.25
CA TRP A 458 19.38 -1.12 -21.71
C TRP A 458 20.64 -1.86 -21.29
N VAL A 459 20.48 -2.98 -20.54
CA VAL A 459 21.62 -3.73 -19.99
C VAL A 459 21.58 -5.17 -20.50
N ARG A 460 22.54 -5.51 -21.36
CA ARG A 460 22.63 -6.83 -21.98
C ARG A 460 22.79 -7.93 -20.94
N GLY A 461 22.09 -9.05 -21.14
CA GLY A 461 22.13 -10.21 -20.25
C GLY A 461 21.34 -10.02 -18.94
N THR A 462 20.71 -8.86 -18.71
CA THR A 462 19.89 -8.61 -17.52
C THR A 462 18.42 -8.75 -17.86
N LEU A 463 17.74 -9.71 -17.25
CA LEU A 463 16.29 -9.91 -17.43
C LEU A 463 15.55 -8.62 -17.10
N GLY A 464 14.62 -8.21 -17.97
CA GLY A 464 13.84 -6.99 -17.80
C GLY A 464 14.59 -5.68 -18.09
N GLN A 465 15.82 -5.75 -18.62
CA GLN A 465 16.63 -4.59 -19.00
C GLN A 465 17.33 -4.75 -20.37
N GLU A 466 17.46 -5.97 -20.88
CA GLU A 466 18.08 -6.24 -22.17
C GLU A 466 17.13 -5.88 -23.31
N ALA A 467 17.56 -4.98 -24.20
CA ALA A 467 16.82 -4.71 -25.42
C ALA A 467 17.10 -5.80 -26.47
N ARG A 468 16.04 -6.32 -27.04
CA ARG A 468 16.08 -7.30 -28.14
C ARG A 468 15.34 -6.77 -29.34
N LEU A 469 15.90 -7.01 -30.52
CA LEU A 469 15.18 -6.83 -31.77
C LEU A 469 14.25 -8.04 -31.98
N ALA A 470 12.98 -7.78 -32.16
CA ALA A 470 11.97 -8.81 -32.29
C ALA A 470 11.12 -8.62 -33.54
N VAL A 471 10.52 -9.69 -34.03
CA VAL A 471 9.45 -9.61 -35.02
C VAL A 471 8.22 -9.04 -34.36
N ASN A 472 7.65 -7.98 -34.93
CA ASN A 472 6.55 -7.25 -34.36
C ASN A 472 5.38 -8.17 -33.97
N GLN A 473 4.74 -7.89 -32.83
CA GLN A 473 3.61 -8.65 -32.26
C GLN A 473 3.91 -10.15 -32.03
N ASP A 474 5.16 -10.50 -31.75
CA ASP A 474 5.61 -11.87 -31.49
C ASP A 474 5.34 -12.85 -32.67
N ASN A 475 5.24 -12.33 -33.89
CA ASN A 475 4.93 -13.14 -35.07
C ASN A 475 6.08 -14.11 -35.39
N ALA A 476 5.82 -15.39 -35.30
CA ALA A 476 6.80 -16.45 -35.56
C ALA A 476 6.83 -16.94 -37.03
N GLN A 477 6.03 -16.37 -37.95
CA GLN A 477 5.97 -16.81 -39.35
C GLN A 477 7.33 -16.75 -40.09
N TRP A 478 8.22 -15.85 -39.63
CA TRP A 478 9.54 -15.63 -40.20
C TRP A 478 10.65 -16.45 -39.57
N ALA A 479 10.34 -17.36 -38.64
CA ALA A 479 11.33 -18.20 -37.94
C ALA A 479 12.26 -18.97 -38.89
N GLY A 480 11.73 -19.41 -40.04
CA GLY A 480 12.49 -20.12 -41.04
C GLY A 480 13.57 -19.29 -41.75
N LEU A 481 13.51 -17.96 -41.67
CA LEU A 481 14.54 -17.06 -42.18
C LEU A 481 15.66 -16.80 -41.18
N GLY A 482 15.45 -17.14 -39.90
CA GLY A 482 16.40 -16.85 -38.82
C GLY A 482 17.69 -17.67 -38.95
N VAL A 483 18.85 -17.00 -38.88
CA VAL A 483 20.15 -17.63 -38.73
C VAL A 483 20.69 -17.21 -37.35
N ASN A 484 20.76 -18.17 -36.44
CA ASN A 484 21.19 -17.94 -35.05
C ASN A 484 20.34 -16.89 -34.30
N TRP A 485 19.07 -16.76 -34.63
CA TRP A 485 18.15 -15.94 -33.87
C TRP A 485 17.97 -16.52 -32.45
N LEU A 486 17.71 -15.67 -31.48
CA LEU A 486 17.51 -16.09 -30.06
C LEU A 486 16.29 -17.01 -29.91
N SER A 487 15.25 -16.79 -30.72
CA SER A 487 14.06 -17.64 -30.79
C SER A 487 13.34 -17.41 -32.14
N ALA A 488 12.20 -18.05 -32.32
CA ALA A 488 11.38 -17.90 -33.53
C ALA A 488 10.98 -16.45 -33.87
N ASN A 489 10.97 -15.57 -32.85
CA ASN A 489 10.53 -14.17 -32.97
C ASN A 489 11.46 -13.17 -32.26
N ARG A 490 12.63 -13.62 -31.78
CA ARG A 490 13.68 -12.76 -31.22
C ARG A 490 14.92 -12.85 -32.09
N VAL A 491 15.17 -11.78 -32.83
CA VAL A 491 16.18 -11.74 -33.89
C VAL A 491 17.58 -11.60 -33.32
N ALA A 492 17.82 -10.62 -32.44
CA ALA A 492 19.12 -10.37 -31.84
C ALA A 492 18.99 -9.57 -30.53
N PRO A 493 19.93 -9.73 -29.61
CA PRO A 493 20.08 -8.79 -28.48
C PRO A 493 20.86 -7.56 -28.96
N GLN A 494 20.83 -6.46 -28.18
CA GLN A 494 21.77 -5.36 -28.38
C GLN A 494 23.23 -5.85 -28.29
N SER A 495 24.11 -5.30 -29.09
CA SER A 495 25.53 -5.69 -29.12
C SER A 495 26.32 -5.10 -27.93
N GLU A 496 25.94 -3.91 -27.49
CA GLU A 496 26.57 -3.17 -26.40
C GLU A 496 26.23 -3.80 -25.04
N ALA A 497 27.19 -3.80 -24.12
CA ALA A 497 26.95 -4.26 -22.75
C ALA A 497 25.89 -3.39 -22.05
N THR A 498 25.95 -2.07 -22.28
CA THR A 498 25.01 -1.09 -21.74
C THR A 498 24.77 0.03 -22.75
N VAL A 499 23.49 0.35 -22.99
CA VAL A 499 23.07 1.50 -23.79
C VAL A 499 22.40 2.50 -22.84
N THR A 500 23.13 3.54 -22.48
CA THR A 500 22.62 4.61 -21.59
C THR A 500 21.56 5.46 -22.30
N PRO A 501 20.72 6.21 -21.58
CA PRO A 501 19.84 7.21 -22.16
C PRO A 501 20.55 8.11 -23.18
N GLY A 502 19.95 8.27 -24.36
CA GLY A 502 20.54 8.98 -25.50
C GLY A 502 21.60 8.20 -26.30
N GLY A 503 22.13 7.11 -25.77
CA GLY A 503 23.06 6.22 -26.48
C GLY A 503 22.38 5.42 -27.59
N VAL A 504 23.18 4.68 -28.37
CA VAL A 504 22.67 3.84 -29.45
C VAL A 504 22.96 2.36 -29.18
N GLY A 505 21.99 1.50 -29.49
CA GLY A 505 22.09 0.05 -29.43
C GLY A 505 22.05 -0.53 -30.85
N THR A 506 22.99 -1.42 -31.13
CA THR A 506 23.14 -2.09 -32.40
C THR A 506 22.66 -3.54 -32.32
N PHE A 507 21.78 -3.94 -33.20
CA PHE A 507 21.25 -5.30 -33.28
C PHE A 507 21.79 -5.96 -34.54
N THR A 508 22.70 -6.93 -34.40
CA THR A 508 23.36 -7.60 -35.51
C THR A 508 22.82 -9.02 -35.69
N PHE A 509 22.46 -9.38 -36.90
CA PHE A 509 21.84 -10.65 -37.23
C PHE A 509 22.09 -11.08 -38.69
N GLN A 510 21.65 -12.28 -39.05
CA GLN A 510 21.65 -12.79 -40.40
C GLN A 510 20.31 -13.44 -40.74
N VAL A 511 19.99 -13.50 -42.01
CA VAL A 511 18.81 -14.19 -42.53
C VAL A 511 19.20 -15.18 -43.61
N ARG A 512 18.43 -16.25 -43.76
CA ARG A 512 18.50 -17.21 -44.84
C ARG A 512 17.35 -16.97 -45.83
N ALA A 513 17.64 -16.86 -47.08
CA ALA A 513 16.62 -16.77 -48.11
C ALA A 513 15.73 -18.03 -48.14
N PRO A 514 14.41 -17.89 -48.18
CA PRO A 514 13.50 -19.02 -48.37
C PRO A 514 13.67 -19.66 -49.74
N THR A 515 12.98 -20.78 -49.95
CA THR A 515 13.04 -21.56 -51.18
C THR A 515 12.23 -20.96 -52.32
N THR A 516 11.43 -19.98 -52.09
CA THR A 516 10.58 -19.32 -53.10
C THR A 516 11.14 -17.93 -53.39
N PRO A 517 11.42 -17.58 -54.65
CA PRO A 517 11.81 -16.23 -55.04
C PRO A 517 10.69 -15.21 -54.73
N GLY A 518 11.07 -13.99 -54.38
CA GLY A 518 10.13 -12.92 -54.05
C GLY A 518 10.70 -11.90 -53.10
N LEU A 519 9.89 -10.88 -52.80
CA LEU A 519 10.22 -9.84 -51.82
C LEU A 519 9.55 -10.18 -50.46
N TYR A 520 10.37 -10.32 -49.44
CA TYR A 520 9.94 -10.61 -48.07
C TYR A 520 10.13 -9.38 -47.21
N ALA A 521 9.07 -8.97 -46.49
CA ALA A 521 9.09 -7.82 -45.60
C ALA A 521 8.87 -8.30 -44.16
N ILE A 522 9.88 -8.13 -43.32
CA ILE A 522 9.86 -8.55 -41.93
C ILE A 522 9.74 -7.28 -41.06
N HIS A 523 8.62 -7.10 -40.40
CA HIS A 523 8.41 -5.98 -39.49
C HIS A 523 9.15 -6.22 -38.17
N LEU A 524 10.09 -5.36 -37.85
CA LEU A 524 10.97 -5.48 -36.68
C LEU A 524 10.77 -4.35 -35.71
N ARG A 525 10.85 -4.67 -34.42
CA ARG A 525 10.60 -3.72 -33.32
C ARG A 525 11.42 -4.09 -32.10
N PRO A 526 12.01 -3.11 -31.39
CA PRO A 526 12.70 -3.39 -30.14
C PRO A 526 11.71 -3.73 -29.01
N VAL A 527 12.14 -4.62 -28.10
CA VAL A 527 11.38 -5.09 -26.95
C VAL A 527 12.31 -5.31 -25.76
N ILE A 528 11.82 -5.01 -24.56
CA ILE A 528 12.37 -5.52 -23.30
C ILE A 528 11.47 -6.67 -22.87
N ASP A 529 11.95 -7.89 -22.97
CA ASP A 529 11.15 -9.09 -22.68
C ASP A 529 10.56 -9.08 -21.28
N ALA A 530 9.29 -9.47 -21.16
CA ALA A 530 8.47 -9.48 -19.98
C ALA A 530 8.21 -8.09 -19.34
N VAL A 531 8.60 -6.99 -20.03
CA VAL A 531 8.42 -5.63 -19.54
C VAL A 531 7.60 -4.79 -20.51
N THR A 532 8.13 -4.49 -21.69
CA THR A 532 7.44 -3.62 -22.66
C THR A 532 7.96 -3.77 -24.08
N TRP A 533 7.07 -3.61 -25.06
CA TRP A 533 7.43 -3.26 -26.43
C TRP A 533 7.76 -1.75 -26.48
N MET A 534 8.87 -1.39 -27.14
CA MET A 534 9.18 0.01 -27.38
C MET A 534 8.40 0.54 -28.59
N GLU A 535 8.75 1.67 -29.17
CA GLU A 535 7.99 2.31 -30.23
C GLU A 535 7.93 1.45 -31.50
N ASP A 536 6.77 1.44 -32.17
CA ASP A 536 6.62 0.92 -33.52
C ASP A 536 6.86 2.06 -34.50
N GLU A 537 8.05 2.10 -35.07
CA GLU A 537 8.46 3.13 -36.02
C GLU A 537 8.37 2.62 -37.49
N GLY A 538 7.67 1.48 -37.71
CA GLY A 538 7.47 0.92 -39.04
C GLY A 538 8.77 0.44 -39.70
N VAL A 539 9.70 -0.10 -38.90
CA VAL A 539 10.99 -0.60 -39.41
C VAL A 539 10.81 -1.98 -40.03
N PHE A 540 11.11 -2.10 -41.30
CA PHE A 540 11.01 -3.35 -42.06
C PHE A 540 12.36 -3.77 -42.66
N LEU A 541 12.78 -5.00 -42.41
CA LEU A 541 13.81 -5.62 -43.22
C LEU A 541 13.19 -6.18 -44.49
N TYR A 542 13.61 -5.68 -45.63
CA TYR A 542 13.25 -6.25 -46.93
C TYR A 542 14.34 -7.21 -47.41
N VAL A 543 13.96 -8.44 -47.76
CA VAL A 543 14.85 -9.45 -48.32
C VAL A 543 14.35 -9.78 -49.75
N ASN A 544 15.13 -9.41 -50.75
CA ASN A 544 14.85 -9.75 -52.15
C ASN A 544 15.47 -11.11 -52.49
N VAL A 545 14.66 -12.10 -52.82
CA VAL A 545 15.10 -13.47 -53.12
C VAL A 545 14.97 -13.72 -54.60
N THR A 546 16.08 -14.08 -55.23
CA THR A 546 16.20 -14.42 -56.66
C THR A 546 16.48 -15.91 -56.83
N ASN A 547 16.25 -16.42 -58.04
CA ASN A 547 16.59 -17.79 -58.41
C ASN A 547 18.09 -18.06 -58.31
#